data_e375669ec416308c27f7c0c21d9e7de6
#
_entry.id   e375669ec416308c27f7c0c21d9e7de6
#
_cell.length_a   1.000
_cell.length_b   1.000
_cell.length_c   1.000
_cell.angle_alpha   90.00
_cell.angle_beta   90.00
_cell.angle_gamma   90.00
#
_symmetry.space_group_name_H-M   'P 1'
#
loop_
_entity.id
_entity.type
_entity.pdbx_description
1 polymer ?
#
loop_
_entity_poly.entity_id
_entity_poly.type
_entity_poly.pdbx_seq_one_letter_code
_entity_poly.pdbx_strand_id
1 'polypeptide(L)'
;MARIDEVAGVSVRDATKLRKAGIKTSGGLIESASTRRARTELSSRTGIAPRDLQAWVHHADLLRVKGIGGEYAELLVAAGVETVRDLRRRNATALLAKVISMNGSNKVVRRLPTESMLSGWIEAAKSVEPSIG
;
A
#
# COMPACT_ATOMS: atom_id res chain seq x y z
N MET A 1 -6.26 -9.47 -7.99
CA MET A 1 -5.10 -8.56 -7.82
C MET A 1 -5.31 -7.27 -8.57
N ALA A 2 -4.87 -6.17 -7.99
CA ALA A 2 -4.98 -4.87 -8.64
C ALA A 2 -3.97 -4.76 -9.80
N ARG A 3 -4.33 -4.00 -10.84
CA ARG A 3 -3.40 -3.66 -11.89
C ARG A 3 -2.37 -2.67 -11.35
N ILE A 4 -1.20 -2.62 -11.98
CA ILE A 4 -0.13 -1.75 -11.49
C ILE A 4 -0.54 -0.27 -11.46
N ASP A 5 -1.38 0.17 -12.37
CA ASP A 5 -1.86 1.55 -12.41
C ASP A 5 -2.91 1.87 -11.35
N GLU A 6 -3.40 0.88 -10.61
CA GLU A 6 -4.32 1.08 -9.49
C GLU A 6 -3.59 1.30 -8.16
N VAL A 7 -2.29 1.08 -8.13
CA VAL A 7 -1.48 1.33 -6.93
C VAL A 7 -1.31 2.83 -6.76
N ALA A 8 -1.67 3.35 -5.58
CA ALA A 8 -1.59 4.78 -5.31
C ALA A 8 -0.17 5.31 -5.51
N GLY A 9 -0.07 6.45 -6.16
CA GLY A 9 1.21 7.09 -6.44
C GLY A 9 1.88 6.66 -7.74
N VAL A 10 1.41 5.60 -8.38
CA VAL A 10 1.99 5.15 -9.66
C VAL A 10 1.34 5.92 -10.80
N SER A 11 2.12 6.79 -11.44
CA SER A 11 1.67 7.56 -12.60
C SER A 11 1.57 6.67 -13.85
N VAL A 12 0.92 7.16 -14.90
CA VAL A 12 0.87 6.46 -16.19
C VAL A 12 2.28 6.18 -16.71
N ARG A 13 3.17 7.14 -16.57
CA ARG A 13 4.57 7.01 -17.00
C ARG A 13 5.28 5.91 -16.21
N ASP A 14 5.13 5.89 -14.90
CA ASP A 14 5.74 4.89 -14.04
C ASP A 14 5.15 3.51 -14.28
N ALA A 15 3.84 3.42 -14.48
CA ALA A 15 3.18 2.16 -14.82
C ALA A 15 3.75 1.58 -16.11
N THR A 16 4.01 2.43 -17.11
CA THR A 16 4.61 1.99 -18.37
C THR A 16 6.01 1.43 -18.14
N LYS A 17 6.82 2.11 -17.33
CA LYS A 17 8.18 1.64 -16.99
C LYS A 17 8.13 0.28 -16.28
N LEU A 18 7.20 0.11 -15.36
CA LEU A 18 7.04 -1.15 -14.62
C LEU A 18 6.59 -2.27 -15.55
N ARG A 19 5.64 -2.00 -16.44
CA ARG A 19 5.18 -3.01 -17.41
C ARG A 19 6.32 -3.46 -18.33
N LYS A 20 7.17 -2.54 -18.76
CA LYS A 20 8.34 -2.88 -19.56
C LYS A 20 9.32 -3.76 -18.81
N ALA A 21 9.34 -3.66 -17.49
CA ALA A 21 10.17 -4.50 -16.63
C ALA A 21 9.47 -5.82 -16.25
N GLY A 22 8.29 -6.08 -16.81
CA GLY A 22 7.54 -7.31 -16.57
C GLY A 22 6.57 -7.25 -15.39
N ILE A 23 6.39 -6.09 -14.79
CA ILE A 23 5.51 -5.91 -13.63
C ILE A 23 4.19 -5.30 -14.08
N LYS A 24 3.11 -6.08 -14.00
CA LYS A 24 1.78 -5.68 -14.50
C LYS A 24 0.73 -5.54 -13.41
N THR A 25 0.99 -6.10 -12.22
CA THR A 25 0.02 -6.14 -11.11
C THR A 25 0.68 -5.75 -9.81
N SER A 26 -0.17 -5.41 -8.81
CA SER A 26 0.30 -5.16 -7.45
C SER A 26 1.02 -6.36 -6.87
N GLY A 27 0.53 -7.58 -7.14
CA GLY A 27 1.19 -8.80 -6.71
C GLY A 27 2.57 -8.98 -7.34
N GLY A 28 2.69 -8.68 -8.62
CA GLY A 28 3.98 -8.71 -9.32
C GLY A 28 4.98 -7.71 -8.75
N LEU A 29 4.50 -6.54 -8.36
CA LEU A 29 5.34 -5.53 -7.72
C LEU A 29 5.86 -6.04 -6.37
N ILE A 30 5.00 -6.63 -5.55
CA ILE A 30 5.40 -7.20 -4.26
C ILE A 30 6.48 -8.26 -4.47
N GLU A 31 6.28 -9.20 -5.39
CA GLU A 31 7.26 -10.24 -5.69
C GLU A 31 8.61 -9.67 -6.12
N SER A 32 8.59 -8.63 -6.96
CA SER A 32 9.79 -8.07 -7.55
C SER A 32 10.51 -7.06 -6.68
N ALA A 33 9.87 -6.53 -5.64
CA ALA A 33 10.39 -5.40 -4.89
C ALA A 33 10.17 -5.53 -3.37
N SER A 34 10.02 -6.75 -2.87
CA SER A 34 9.75 -6.98 -1.44
C SER A 34 10.96 -6.75 -0.54
N THR A 35 12.17 -6.78 -1.09
CA THR A 35 13.40 -6.57 -0.33
C THR A 35 14.09 -5.30 -0.80
N ARG A 36 14.94 -4.74 0.06
CA ARG A 36 15.74 -3.57 -0.28
C ARG A 36 16.62 -3.84 -1.50
N ARG A 37 17.25 -5.02 -1.53
CA ARG A 37 18.11 -5.42 -2.64
C ARG A 37 17.34 -5.49 -3.96
N ALA A 38 16.18 -6.11 -3.95
CA ALA A 38 15.33 -6.23 -5.13
C ALA A 38 14.89 -4.85 -5.62
N ARG A 39 14.54 -3.93 -4.69
CA ARG A 39 14.17 -2.55 -5.05
C ARG A 39 15.33 -1.80 -5.70
N THR A 40 16.54 -1.99 -5.19
CA THR A 40 17.73 -1.36 -5.75
C THR A 40 17.97 -1.84 -7.19
N GLU A 41 17.84 -3.14 -7.42
CA GLU A 41 18.00 -3.72 -8.77
C GLU A 41 16.91 -3.20 -9.72
N LEU A 42 15.68 -3.17 -9.26
CA LEU A 42 14.56 -2.68 -10.08
C LEU A 42 14.72 -1.19 -10.40
N SER A 43 15.17 -0.41 -9.42
CA SER A 43 15.48 1.01 -9.62
C SER A 43 16.51 1.20 -10.73
N SER A 44 17.56 0.40 -10.76
CA SER A 44 18.58 0.46 -11.82
C SER A 44 18.00 0.20 -13.19
N ARG A 45 17.06 -0.72 -13.30
CA ARG A 45 16.46 -1.09 -14.59
C ARG A 45 15.40 -0.09 -15.06
N THR A 46 14.69 0.55 -14.17
CA THR A 46 13.55 1.39 -14.51
C THR A 46 13.83 2.89 -14.40
N GLY A 47 14.83 3.28 -13.64
CA GLY A 47 15.10 4.68 -13.33
C GLY A 47 14.17 5.25 -12.26
N ILE A 48 13.33 4.41 -11.64
CA ILE A 48 12.42 4.81 -10.57
C ILE A 48 13.19 4.78 -9.25
N ALA A 49 13.04 5.84 -8.43
CA ALA A 49 13.74 5.92 -7.15
C ALA A 49 13.34 4.77 -6.22
N PRO A 50 14.29 4.17 -5.47
CA PRO A 50 13.97 3.08 -4.55
C PRO A 50 12.92 3.44 -3.50
N ARG A 51 12.90 4.67 -3.02
CA ARG A 51 11.90 5.14 -2.04
C ARG A 51 10.48 5.12 -2.62
N ASP A 52 10.34 5.42 -3.91
CA ASP A 52 9.03 5.38 -4.57
C ASP A 52 8.57 3.93 -4.71
N LEU A 53 9.48 3.03 -5.09
CA LEU A 53 9.18 1.61 -5.16
C LEU A 53 8.75 1.07 -3.80
N GLN A 54 9.42 1.48 -2.73
CA GLN A 54 9.07 1.07 -1.37
C GLN A 54 7.66 1.53 -0.99
N ALA A 55 7.34 2.80 -1.26
CA ALA A 55 6.00 3.33 -0.97
C ALA A 55 4.92 2.55 -1.73
N TRP A 56 5.16 2.25 -3.01
CA TRP A 56 4.19 1.51 -3.82
C TRP A 56 4.05 0.06 -3.37
N VAL A 57 5.13 -0.57 -2.91
CA VAL A 57 5.07 -1.93 -2.34
C VAL A 57 4.20 -1.92 -1.08
N HIS A 58 4.31 -0.90 -0.24
CA HIS A 58 3.47 -0.76 0.95
C HIS A 58 2.00 -0.61 0.56
N HIS A 59 1.69 0.26 -0.41
CA HIS A 59 0.32 0.41 -0.92
C HIS A 59 -0.20 -0.90 -1.50
N ALA A 60 0.60 -1.57 -2.31
CA ALA A 60 0.24 -2.84 -2.93
C ALA A 60 -0.05 -3.92 -1.88
N ASP A 61 0.76 -3.95 -0.82
CA ASP A 61 0.57 -4.94 0.25
C ASP A 61 -0.77 -4.75 0.97
N LEU A 62 -1.13 -3.50 1.27
CA LEU A 62 -2.41 -3.21 1.92
C LEU A 62 -3.60 -3.51 1.03
N LEU A 63 -3.45 -3.39 -0.29
CA LEU A 63 -4.52 -3.76 -1.24
C LEU A 63 -4.88 -5.24 -1.20
N ARG A 64 -4.04 -6.08 -0.61
CA ARG A 64 -4.33 -7.52 -0.43
C ARG A 64 -5.41 -7.78 0.60
N VAL A 65 -5.71 -6.79 1.45
CA VAL A 65 -6.78 -6.91 2.44
C VAL A 65 -8.11 -6.56 1.79
N LYS A 66 -9.06 -7.48 1.85
CA LYS A 66 -10.38 -7.27 1.27
C LYS A 66 -11.05 -6.06 1.90
N GLY A 67 -11.54 -5.16 1.06
CA GLY A 67 -12.20 -3.93 1.48
C GLY A 67 -11.29 -2.70 1.48
N ILE A 68 -9.98 -2.87 1.38
CA ILE A 68 -9.06 -1.76 1.26
C ILE A 68 -8.79 -1.49 -0.22
N GLY A 69 -9.35 -0.41 -0.75
CA GLY A 69 -9.06 0.07 -2.09
C GLY A 69 -7.89 1.06 -2.07
N GLY A 70 -7.53 1.58 -3.26
CA GLY A 70 -6.38 2.46 -3.42
C GLY A 70 -6.39 3.68 -2.51
N GLU A 71 -7.54 4.35 -2.38
CA GLU A 71 -7.66 5.54 -1.53
C GLU A 71 -7.46 5.22 -0.05
N TYR A 72 -8.04 4.12 0.42
CA TYR A 72 -7.88 3.72 1.81
C TYR A 72 -6.47 3.21 2.10
N ALA A 73 -5.84 2.53 1.16
CA ALA A 73 -4.44 2.14 1.30
C ALA A 73 -3.55 3.37 1.44
N GLU A 74 -3.77 4.39 0.61
CA GLU A 74 -3.04 5.65 0.69
C GLU A 74 -3.23 6.34 2.04
N LEU A 75 -4.46 6.38 2.54
CA LEU A 75 -4.77 6.97 3.84
C LEU A 75 -4.07 6.23 4.97
N LEU A 76 -4.08 4.90 4.94
CA LEU A 76 -3.42 4.09 5.95
C LEU A 76 -1.91 4.30 5.95
N VAL A 77 -1.28 4.34 4.78
CA VAL A 77 0.16 4.62 4.66
C VAL A 77 0.46 6.01 5.21
N ALA A 78 -0.36 7.02 4.90
CA ALA A 78 -0.19 8.37 5.43
C ALA A 78 -0.31 8.40 6.96
N ALA A 79 -1.12 7.50 7.54
CA ALA A 79 -1.29 7.38 8.98
C ALA A 79 -0.21 6.50 9.63
N GLY A 80 0.77 6.02 8.87
CA GLY A 80 1.89 5.25 9.39
C GLY A 80 1.73 3.74 9.34
N VAL A 81 0.65 3.24 8.71
CA VAL A 81 0.45 1.79 8.54
C VAL A 81 1.07 1.39 7.21
N GLU A 82 2.16 0.65 7.24
CA GLU A 82 2.93 0.38 6.03
C GLU A 82 2.66 -0.99 5.40
N THR A 83 2.35 -1.99 6.20
CA THR A 83 2.20 -3.37 5.72
C THR A 83 1.01 -4.05 6.36
N VAL A 84 0.61 -5.19 5.79
CA VAL A 84 -0.40 -6.07 6.38
C VAL A 84 0.02 -6.50 7.79
N ARG A 85 1.30 -6.80 7.97
CA ARG A 85 1.85 -7.20 9.28
C ARG A 85 1.69 -6.08 10.31
N ASP A 86 1.92 -4.84 9.91
CA ASP A 86 1.75 -3.68 10.78
C ASP A 86 0.25 -3.46 11.08
N LEU A 87 -0.60 -3.56 10.07
CA LEU A 87 -2.04 -3.36 10.24
C LEU A 87 -2.64 -4.31 11.27
N ARG A 88 -2.25 -5.58 11.23
CA ARG A 88 -2.81 -6.59 12.14
C ARG A 88 -2.49 -6.34 13.62
N ARG A 89 -1.53 -5.47 13.91
CA ARG A 89 -1.11 -5.11 15.27
C ARG A 89 -1.78 -3.84 15.79
N ARG A 90 -2.53 -3.15 14.94
CA ARG A 90 -3.11 -1.86 15.29
C ARG A 90 -4.37 -2.00 16.13
N ASN A 91 -4.64 -0.96 16.92
CA ASN A 91 -5.90 -0.81 17.64
C ASN A 91 -6.83 0.07 16.82
N ALA A 92 -8.06 -0.40 16.58
CA ALA A 92 -8.99 0.30 15.69
C ALA A 92 -9.33 1.72 16.18
N THR A 93 -9.53 1.91 17.50
CA THR A 93 -9.86 3.22 18.05
C THR A 93 -8.73 4.22 17.87
N ALA A 94 -7.51 3.80 18.20
CA ALA A 94 -6.32 4.65 18.05
C ALA A 94 -6.04 4.94 16.58
N LEU A 95 -6.22 3.96 15.71
CA LEU A 95 -6.00 4.13 14.28
C LEU A 95 -7.03 5.09 13.69
N LEU A 96 -8.29 5.00 14.10
CA LEU A 96 -9.33 5.93 13.66
C LEU A 96 -8.95 7.38 13.97
N ALA A 97 -8.49 7.65 15.18
CA ALA A 97 -8.07 9.00 15.57
C ALA A 97 -6.94 9.50 14.65
N LYS A 98 -6.01 8.62 14.33
CA LYS A 98 -4.86 8.96 13.46
C LYS A 98 -5.27 9.22 12.02
N VAL A 99 -6.16 8.41 11.45
CA VAL A 99 -6.61 8.62 10.07
C VAL A 99 -7.49 9.87 9.95
N ILE A 100 -8.29 10.19 10.96
CA ILE A 100 -9.07 11.43 10.98
C ILE A 100 -8.12 12.63 10.92
N SER A 101 -7.10 12.63 11.77
CA SER A 101 -6.10 13.70 11.81
C SER A 101 -5.38 13.85 10.47
N MET A 102 -4.94 12.76 9.89
CA MET A 102 -4.22 12.80 8.61
C MET A 102 -5.10 13.24 7.46
N ASN A 103 -6.35 12.79 7.42
CA ASN A 103 -7.27 13.19 6.35
C ASN A 103 -7.66 14.65 6.47
N GLY A 104 -7.79 15.16 7.69
CA GLY A 104 -8.07 16.58 7.95
C GLY A 104 -7.00 17.49 7.38
N SER A 105 -5.74 17.05 7.41
CA SER A 105 -4.62 17.81 6.87
C SER A 105 -4.48 17.70 5.35
N ASN A 106 -4.69 16.51 4.78
CA ASN A 106 -4.37 16.20 3.40
C ASN A 106 -5.56 15.81 2.51
N LYS A 107 -6.72 15.55 3.11
CA LYS A 107 -7.94 15.12 2.40
C LYS A 107 -7.70 13.99 1.39
N VAL A 108 -7.11 12.92 1.86
CA VAL A 108 -6.78 11.75 1.03
C VAL A 108 -8.03 11.04 0.55
N VAL A 109 -9.07 10.96 1.40
CA VAL A 109 -10.34 10.31 1.05
C VAL A 109 -11.52 11.25 1.28
N ARG A 110 -12.60 11.04 0.50
CA ARG A 110 -13.85 11.79 0.67
C ARG A 110 -14.65 11.29 1.86
N ARG A 111 -14.63 10.00 2.08
CA ARG A 111 -15.36 9.35 3.17
C ARG A 111 -14.37 8.64 4.07
N LEU A 112 -14.30 9.10 5.31
CA LEU A 112 -13.47 8.45 6.33
C LEU A 112 -13.99 7.04 6.60
N PRO A 113 -13.08 6.08 6.84
CA PRO A 113 -13.50 4.76 7.30
C PRO A 113 -14.09 4.87 8.70
N THR A 114 -15.03 3.99 9.00
CA THR A 114 -15.60 3.88 10.35
C THR A 114 -14.67 3.02 11.22
N GLU A 115 -14.84 3.10 12.53
CA GLU A 115 -14.11 2.23 13.44
C GLU A 115 -14.38 0.75 13.13
N SER A 116 -15.64 0.42 12.78
CA SER A 116 -16.04 -0.93 12.38
C SER A 116 -15.30 -1.39 11.14
N MET A 117 -15.14 -0.52 10.15
CA MET A 117 -14.37 -0.83 8.94
C MET A 117 -12.91 -1.12 9.28
N LEU A 118 -12.29 -0.25 10.08
CA LEU A 118 -10.91 -0.44 10.52
C LEU A 118 -10.73 -1.75 11.29
N SER A 119 -11.64 -2.05 12.21
CA SER A 119 -11.64 -3.31 12.96
C SER A 119 -11.74 -4.50 12.03
N GLY A 120 -12.61 -4.43 11.01
CA GLY A 120 -12.76 -5.47 10.01
C GLY A 120 -11.48 -5.69 9.20
N TRP A 121 -10.81 -4.61 8.81
CA TRP A 121 -9.54 -4.71 8.06
C TRP A 121 -8.43 -5.30 8.92
N ILE A 122 -8.35 -4.91 10.19
CA ILE A 122 -7.35 -5.45 11.12
C ILE A 122 -7.55 -6.96 11.28
N GLU A 123 -8.81 -7.40 11.45
CA GLU A 123 -9.11 -8.82 11.54
C GLU A 123 -8.80 -9.57 10.23
N ALA A 124 -9.19 -8.99 9.09
CA ALA A 124 -8.89 -9.58 7.79
C ALA A 124 -7.38 -9.68 7.54
N ALA A 125 -6.62 -8.70 8.02
CA ALA A 125 -5.17 -8.71 7.88
C ALA A 125 -4.51 -9.89 8.60
N LYS A 126 -5.13 -10.40 9.64
CA LYS A 126 -4.62 -11.57 10.38
C LYS A 126 -4.66 -12.85 9.55
N SER A 127 -5.53 -12.90 8.54
CA SER A 127 -5.66 -14.04 7.63
C SER A 127 -4.84 -13.91 6.36
N VAL A 128 -4.22 -12.76 6.12
CA VAL A 128 -3.39 -12.54 4.94
C VAL A 128 -1.94 -12.90 5.27
N GLU A 129 -1.34 -13.74 4.42
CA GLU A 129 0.07 -14.15 4.59
C GLU A 129 0.98 -12.94 4.44
N PRO A 130 1.81 -12.61 5.45
CA PRO A 130 2.76 -11.51 5.31
C PRO A 130 3.78 -11.76 4.20
N SER A 131 3.95 -10.79 3.29
CA SER A 131 4.91 -10.85 2.19
C SER A 131 6.10 -9.95 2.42
N ILE A 132 5.93 -8.91 3.20
CA ILE A 132 6.98 -7.95 3.54
C ILE A 132 6.87 -7.58 5.00
N GLY A 133 7.94 -7.12 5.54
CA GLY A 133 7.90 -6.69 6.85
C GLY A 133 8.56 -6.76 7.89
#